data_c56a3bb5d0f226bb9c6c957c6098c9d8
#
_entry.id   c56a3bb5d0f226bb9c6c957c6098c9d8
#
_cell.length_a   1.000
_cell.length_b   1.000
_cell.length_c   1.000
_cell.angle_alpha   90.00
_cell.angle_beta   90.00
_cell.angle_gamma   90.00
#
_symmetry.space_group_name_H-M   'P 1'
#
loop_
_entity.id
_entity.type
_entity.pdbx_description
1 polymer ?
#
loop_
_entity_poly.entity_id
_entity_poly.type
_entity_poly.pdbx_seq_one_letter_code
_entity_poly.pdbx_strand_id
1 'polypeptide(L)'
;MDLGDRAEDSTIDFKFPTRNVSAAPATLAGTPVISVYKANGTTESVAGVTLTVDFDGKTGMHHVRIDTSADAFYAIANDYDVVITTGTVNSVSVVGYPVASFSIENRFTNVNQINDVPVIGVGTSGDKWRA
;
A
#
# COMPACT_ATOMS: atom_id res chain seq x y z
N MET A 1 8.31 -0.53 -7.27
CA MET A 1 8.77 -1.33 -6.09
C MET A 1 7.62 -2.19 -5.61
N ASP A 2 7.84 -3.47 -5.50
CA ASP A 2 6.83 -4.39 -4.95
C ASP A 2 7.00 -4.47 -3.43
N LEU A 3 5.98 -4.07 -2.69
CA LEU A 3 5.97 -4.11 -1.23
C LEU A 3 5.42 -5.42 -0.69
N GLY A 4 4.99 -6.32 -1.57
CA GLY A 4 4.48 -7.65 -1.22
C GLY A 4 3.04 -7.66 -0.75
N ASP A 5 2.66 -8.80 -0.20
CA ASP A 5 1.35 -9.05 0.37
C ASP A 5 1.34 -8.66 1.84
N ARG A 6 0.44 -7.75 2.20
CA ARG A 6 0.42 -7.13 3.52
C ARG A 6 -0.79 -7.56 4.32
N ALA A 7 -0.63 -7.59 5.65
CA ALA A 7 -1.74 -7.87 6.54
C ALA A 7 -2.79 -6.75 6.48
N GLU A 8 -4.06 -7.12 6.63
CA GLU A 8 -5.14 -6.16 6.82
C GLU A 8 -4.88 -5.26 8.03
N ASP A 9 -5.26 -3.99 7.93
CA ASP A 9 -5.11 -2.98 8.99
C ASP A 9 -3.66 -2.75 9.45
N SER A 10 -2.70 -3.02 8.56
CA SER A 10 -1.29 -2.79 8.84
C SER A 10 -0.82 -1.41 8.36
N THR A 11 0.32 -0.98 8.90
CA THR A 11 1.03 0.21 8.43
C THR A 11 2.17 -0.21 7.52
N ILE A 12 2.27 0.42 6.35
CA ILE A 12 3.28 0.13 5.33
C ILE A 12 4.20 1.34 5.21
N ASP A 13 5.49 1.12 5.34
CA ASP A 13 6.52 2.15 5.17
C ASP A 13 7.44 1.79 4.01
N PHE A 14 7.75 2.76 3.16
CA PHE A 14 8.75 2.59 2.11
C PHE A 14 9.37 3.92 1.72
N LYS A 15 10.47 3.85 0.97
CA LYS A 15 11.16 5.02 0.43
C LYS A 15 11.28 4.90 -1.09
N PHE A 16 11.28 6.05 -1.75
CA PHE A 16 11.50 6.11 -3.19
C PHE A 16 12.37 7.33 -3.53
N PRO A 17 13.15 7.26 -4.60
CA PRO A 17 14.00 8.38 -5.01
C PRO A 17 13.31 9.27 -6.04
N THR A 18 13.76 10.52 -6.12
CA THR A 18 13.61 11.36 -7.31
C THR A 18 14.96 11.88 -7.74
N ARG A 19 15.17 12.03 -9.06
CA ARG A 19 16.43 12.37 -9.66
C ARG A 19 16.25 13.46 -10.70
N ASN A 20 17.33 14.25 -10.91
CA ASN A 20 17.37 15.22 -11.99
C ASN A 20 17.80 14.57 -13.31
N VAL A 21 17.95 15.37 -14.36
CA VAL A 21 18.35 14.90 -15.70
C VAL A 21 19.74 14.26 -15.72
N SER A 22 20.59 14.57 -14.77
CA SER A 22 21.94 13.98 -14.61
C SER A 22 21.93 12.75 -13.71
N ALA A 23 20.76 12.23 -13.36
CA ALA A 23 20.55 11.10 -12.46
C ALA A 23 21.01 11.35 -11.01
N ALA A 24 21.30 12.56 -10.63
CA ALA A 24 21.61 12.91 -9.24
C ALA A 24 20.33 13.05 -8.43
N PRO A 25 20.36 12.71 -7.13
CA PRO A 25 19.20 12.91 -6.27
C PRO A 25 18.72 14.37 -6.30
N ALA A 26 17.40 14.55 -6.38
CA ALA A 26 16.78 15.88 -6.44
C ALA A 26 15.48 15.90 -5.61
N THR A 27 15.19 17.05 -5.01
CA THR A 27 14.01 17.25 -4.18
C THR A 27 12.74 17.13 -5.00
N LEU A 28 11.73 16.44 -4.46
CA LEU A 28 10.37 16.43 -4.99
C LEU A 28 9.65 17.70 -4.52
N ALA A 29 9.20 18.50 -5.46
CA ALA A 29 8.62 19.83 -5.20
C ALA A 29 7.24 19.96 -5.83
N GLY A 30 6.66 21.18 -5.81
CA GLY A 30 5.38 21.44 -6.45
C GLY A 30 4.18 20.97 -5.63
N THR A 31 4.25 21.04 -4.32
CA THR A 31 3.21 20.56 -3.40
C THR A 31 2.88 19.08 -3.67
N PRO A 32 3.84 18.17 -3.50
CA PRO A 32 3.69 16.79 -3.95
C PRO A 32 2.59 16.06 -3.21
N VAL A 33 1.89 15.20 -3.94
CA VAL A 33 0.85 14.31 -3.42
C VAL A 33 1.11 12.90 -3.93
N ILE A 34 1.04 11.95 -3.01
CA ILE A 34 1.05 10.52 -3.30
C ILE A 34 -0.37 10.00 -3.12
N SER A 35 -0.87 9.30 -4.13
CA SER A 35 -2.21 8.69 -4.10
C SER A 35 -2.10 7.19 -4.34
N VAL A 36 -3.14 6.47 -3.91
CA VAL A 36 -3.25 5.02 -4.07
C VAL A 36 -4.42 4.71 -4.98
N TYR A 37 -4.20 3.81 -5.93
CA TYR A 37 -5.24 3.25 -6.81
C TYR A 37 -5.50 1.80 -6.42
N LYS A 38 -6.75 1.38 -6.51
CA LYS A 38 -7.17 0.00 -6.24
C LYS A 38 -7.45 -0.72 -7.54
N ALA A 39 -6.71 -1.80 -7.82
CA ALA A 39 -6.90 -2.65 -8.99
C ALA A 39 -7.03 -1.81 -10.28
N ASN A 40 -8.11 -2.00 -11.04
CA ASN A 40 -8.38 -1.28 -12.29
C ASN A 40 -9.21 0.00 -12.07
N GLY A 41 -9.42 0.41 -10.81
CA GLY A 41 -10.20 1.62 -10.50
C GLY A 41 -9.44 2.89 -10.84
N THR A 42 -10.16 3.94 -11.22
CA THR A 42 -9.58 5.25 -11.56
C THR A 42 -9.78 6.29 -10.47
N THR A 43 -10.43 5.94 -9.37
CA THR A 43 -10.57 6.82 -8.21
C THR A 43 -9.35 6.71 -7.33
N GLU A 44 -8.60 7.81 -7.21
CA GLU A 44 -7.44 7.86 -6.33
C GLU A 44 -7.84 8.12 -4.88
N SER A 45 -7.06 7.60 -3.94
CA SER A 45 -7.26 7.84 -2.50
C SER A 45 -5.96 8.32 -1.87
N VAL A 46 -6.07 9.29 -0.99
CA VAL A 46 -4.97 9.75 -0.13
C VAL A 46 -5.17 9.34 1.33
N ALA A 47 -6.18 8.53 1.60
CA ALA A 47 -6.49 8.08 2.96
C ALA A 47 -5.31 7.34 3.58
N GLY A 48 -4.91 7.74 4.77
CA GLY A 48 -3.81 7.13 5.51
C GLY A 48 -2.41 7.36 4.94
N VAL A 49 -2.26 8.15 3.86
CA VAL A 49 -0.97 8.39 3.21
C VAL A 49 -0.27 9.59 3.83
N THR A 50 0.98 9.40 4.24
CA THR A 50 1.86 10.47 4.73
C THR A 50 3.15 10.45 3.93
N LEU A 51 3.45 11.56 3.23
CA LEU A 51 4.68 11.75 2.48
C LEU A 51 5.63 12.66 3.26
N THR A 52 6.88 12.22 3.39
CA THR A 52 7.97 13.05 3.90
C THR A 52 9.02 13.24 2.80
N VAL A 53 9.11 14.44 2.29
CA VAL A 53 10.09 14.80 1.25
C VAL A 53 11.47 14.98 1.90
N ASP A 54 12.51 14.53 1.20
CA ASP A 54 13.90 14.63 1.66
C ASP A 54 14.08 14.09 3.10
N PHE A 55 13.66 12.84 3.28
CA PHE A 55 13.66 12.16 4.58
C PHE A 55 15.05 12.18 5.21
N ASP A 56 15.10 12.49 6.50
CA ASP A 56 16.34 12.63 7.28
C ASP A 56 17.32 13.65 6.66
N GLY A 57 16.79 14.70 6.02
CA GLY A 57 17.61 15.73 5.37
C GLY A 57 18.37 15.24 4.14
N LYS A 58 18.05 14.07 3.62
CA LYS A 58 18.70 13.49 2.44
C LYS A 58 17.95 13.88 1.18
N THR A 59 18.52 14.78 0.41
CA THR A 59 17.92 15.24 -0.85
C THR A 59 17.61 14.08 -1.78
N GLY A 60 16.37 14.03 -2.27
CA GLY A 60 15.93 13.05 -3.22
C GLY A 60 15.50 11.70 -2.63
N MET A 61 15.60 11.53 -1.31
CA MET A 61 15.09 10.35 -0.63
C MET A 61 13.77 10.70 0.07
N HIS A 62 12.66 10.12 -0.38
CA HIS A 62 11.34 10.41 0.17
C HIS A 62 10.78 9.19 0.87
N HIS A 63 10.05 9.42 1.95
CA HIS A 63 9.41 8.36 2.72
C HIS A 63 7.90 8.46 2.59
N VAL A 64 7.25 7.32 2.38
CA VAL A 64 5.79 7.20 2.40
C VAL A 64 5.38 6.22 3.48
N ARG A 65 4.41 6.63 4.27
CA ARG A 65 3.71 5.75 5.21
C ARG A 65 2.26 5.66 4.80
N ILE A 66 1.74 4.44 4.71
CA ILE A 66 0.34 4.18 4.42
C ILE A 66 -0.26 3.41 5.59
N ASP A 67 -1.21 4.03 6.27
CA ASP A 67 -2.00 3.36 7.31
C ASP A 67 -3.26 2.76 6.65
N THR A 68 -3.24 1.47 6.41
CA THR A 68 -4.34 0.78 5.74
C THR A 68 -5.56 0.59 6.62
N SER A 69 -5.48 0.92 7.90
CA SER A 69 -6.64 0.94 8.80
C SER A 69 -7.44 2.24 8.73
N ALA A 70 -6.93 3.26 8.04
CA ALA A 70 -7.48 4.61 8.05
C ALA A 70 -8.81 4.74 7.29
N ASP A 71 -9.09 3.85 6.33
CA ASP A 71 -10.27 3.94 5.49
C ASP A 71 -10.64 2.57 4.90
N ALA A 72 -11.95 2.38 4.67
CA ALA A 72 -12.48 1.16 4.06
C ALA A 72 -12.04 0.95 2.60
N PHE A 73 -11.42 1.96 1.97
CA PHE A 73 -10.77 1.81 0.67
C PHE A 73 -9.77 0.66 0.66
N TYR A 74 -9.06 0.44 1.77
CA TYR A 74 -8.11 -0.65 1.94
C TYR A 74 -8.84 -1.90 2.43
N ALA A 75 -9.08 -2.83 1.51
CA ALA A 75 -9.84 -4.04 1.77
C ALA A 75 -9.02 -5.28 1.38
N ILE A 76 -9.32 -6.40 2.03
CA ILE A 76 -8.67 -7.69 1.74
C ILE A 76 -8.89 -8.13 0.29
N ALA A 77 -7.96 -8.94 -0.22
CA ALA A 77 -8.01 -9.53 -1.56
C ALA A 77 -7.98 -8.51 -2.70
N ASN A 78 -7.33 -7.36 -2.50
CA ASN A 78 -7.16 -6.35 -3.53
C ASN A 78 -5.68 -6.00 -3.74
N ASP A 79 -5.37 -5.58 -4.95
CA ASP A 79 -4.07 -5.04 -5.34
C ASP A 79 -4.13 -3.51 -5.36
N TYR A 80 -3.03 -2.88 -4.97
CA TYR A 80 -2.92 -1.43 -4.89
C TYR A 80 -1.65 -0.94 -5.55
N ASP A 81 -1.75 0.23 -6.22
CA ASP A 81 -0.62 0.94 -6.80
C ASP A 81 -0.49 2.31 -6.17
N VAL A 82 0.73 2.69 -5.85
CA VAL A 82 1.07 3.97 -5.23
C VAL A 82 1.74 4.85 -6.27
N VAL A 83 1.18 6.02 -6.52
CA VAL A 83 1.54 6.87 -7.66
C VAL A 83 1.75 8.32 -7.20
N ILE A 84 2.71 9.01 -7.82
CA ILE A 84 2.83 10.46 -7.68
C ILE A 84 1.72 11.11 -8.51
N THR A 85 0.76 11.74 -7.87
CA THR A 85 -0.37 12.39 -8.54
C THR A 85 -0.23 13.90 -8.60
N THR A 86 0.68 14.48 -7.84
CA THR A 86 1.10 15.88 -7.95
C THR A 86 2.57 15.96 -7.58
N GLY A 87 3.35 16.70 -8.34
CA GLY A 87 4.76 16.94 -8.01
C GLY A 87 5.60 17.28 -9.22
N THR A 88 6.73 17.93 -8.94
CA THR A 88 7.74 18.30 -9.93
C THR A 88 9.14 18.01 -9.41
N VAL A 89 10.07 17.76 -10.33
CA VAL A 89 11.50 17.71 -10.03
C VAL A 89 12.17 18.69 -10.98
N ASN A 90 12.89 19.69 -10.45
CA ASN A 90 13.46 20.78 -11.23
C ASN A 90 12.46 21.40 -12.22
N SER A 91 11.25 21.69 -11.75
CA SER A 91 10.16 22.27 -12.54
C SER A 91 9.59 21.36 -13.65
N VAL A 92 9.99 20.09 -13.70
CA VAL A 92 9.44 19.08 -14.64
C VAL A 92 8.45 18.21 -13.90
N SER A 93 7.24 18.08 -14.47
CA SER A 93 6.19 17.24 -13.86
C SER A 93 6.62 15.77 -13.80
N VAL A 94 6.40 15.15 -12.64
CA VAL A 94 6.57 13.70 -12.43
C VAL A 94 5.24 13.01 -12.13
N VAL A 95 4.14 13.65 -12.45
CA VAL A 95 2.79 13.10 -12.29
C VAL A 95 2.65 11.83 -13.13
N GLY A 96 2.11 10.78 -12.51
CA GLY A 96 1.87 9.50 -13.18
C GLY A 96 2.97 8.46 -12.97
N TYR A 97 3.99 8.74 -12.17
CA TYR A 97 5.01 7.75 -11.86
C TYR A 97 4.54 6.82 -10.75
N PRO A 98 4.32 5.51 -11.03
CA PRO A 98 4.09 4.53 -9.98
C PRO A 98 5.38 4.32 -9.19
N VAL A 99 5.30 4.47 -7.89
CA VAL A 99 6.49 4.35 -7.02
C VAL A 99 6.52 3.02 -6.26
N ALA A 100 5.35 2.40 -6.06
CA ALA A 100 5.25 1.14 -5.37
C ALA A 100 3.93 0.43 -5.68
N SER A 101 3.88 -0.85 -5.36
CA SER A 101 2.67 -1.66 -5.39
C SER A 101 2.62 -2.58 -4.18
N PHE A 102 1.44 -2.93 -3.75
CA PHE A 102 1.23 -3.90 -2.68
C PHE A 102 -0.14 -4.57 -2.84
N SER A 103 -0.35 -5.65 -2.11
CA SER A 103 -1.65 -6.29 -1.98
C SER A 103 -2.03 -6.43 -0.51
N ILE A 104 -3.31 -6.54 -0.24
CA ILE A 104 -3.81 -6.87 1.10
C ILE A 104 -4.30 -8.31 1.06
N GLU A 105 -3.76 -9.12 1.95
CA GLU A 105 -3.96 -10.55 1.98
C GLU A 105 -5.40 -10.95 2.23
N ASN A 106 -5.77 -12.09 1.64
CA ASN A 106 -6.97 -12.81 1.97
C ASN A 106 -6.54 -14.19 2.48
N ARG A 107 -6.23 -14.27 3.77
CA ARG A 107 -5.68 -15.48 4.39
C ARG A 107 -6.73 -16.35 5.05
N PHE A 108 -7.97 -16.21 4.67
CA PHE A 108 -9.01 -17.14 5.14
C PHE A 108 -8.76 -18.52 4.56
N THR A 109 -8.57 -19.47 5.42
CA THR A 109 -8.42 -20.88 5.03
C THR A 109 -9.71 -21.62 5.35
N ASN A 110 -10.33 -22.19 4.32
CA ASN A 110 -11.42 -23.13 4.51
C ASN A 110 -10.85 -24.50 4.89
N VAL A 111 -11.11 -24.92 6.11
CA VAL A 111 -10.68 -26.23 6.59
C VAL A 111 -11.91 -27.14 6.67
N ASN A 112 -12.00 -28.08 5.75
CA ASN A 112 -13.10 -29.07 5.72
C ASN A 112 -12.78 -30.29 6.56
N GLN A 113 -11.51 -30.66 6.63
CA GLN A 113 -11.05 -31.84 7.32
C GLN A 113 -9.74 -31.56 8.05
N ILE A 114 -9.56 -32.19 9.19
CA ILE A 114 -8.31 -32.25 9.90
C ILE A 114 -7.94 -33.72 10.04
N ASN A 115 -6.82 -34.13 9.43
CA ASN A 115 -6.35 -35.52 9.44
C ASN A 115 -7.42 -36.50 8.99
N ASP A 116 -8.07 -36.20 7.85
CA ASP A 116 -9.16 -36.97 7.23
C ASP A 116 -10.46 -37.01 8.05
N VAL A 117 -10.56 -36.24 9.10
CA VAL A 117 -11.79 -36.11 9.89
C VAL A 117 -12.48 -34.80 9.50
N PRO A 118 -13.75 -34.84 9.09
CA PRO A 118 -14.48 -33.62 8.76
C PRO A 118 -14.59 -32.66 9.96
N VAL A 119 -14.38 -31.36 9.69
CA VAL A 119 -14.66 -30.32 10.69
C VAL A 119 -16.14 -30.04 10.70
N ILE A 120 -16.77 -30.17 11.85
CA ILE A 120 -18.20 -29.96 12.04
C ILE A 120 -18.46 -28.82 13.01
N GLY A 121 -19.67 -28.27 12.93
CA GLY A 121 -20.10 -27.13 13.74
C GLY A 121 -20.04 -25.83 12.94
N VAL A 122 -20.69 -24.79 13.46
CA VAL A 122 -20.78 -23.48 12.80
C VAL A 122 -19.86 -22.42 13.41
N GLY A 123 -19.08 -22.80 14.44
CA GLY A 123 -18.11 -21.90 15.06
C GLY A 123 -18.69 -20.93 16.08
N THR A 124 -19.95 -21.12 16.51
CA THR A 124 -20.57 -20.32 17.56
C THR A 124 -20.29 -20.90 18.94
N SER A 125 -20.61 -20.14 20.01
CA SER A 125 -20.41 -20.62 21.38
C SER A 125 -21.29 -21.83 21.72
N GLY A 126 -22.42 -22.01 21.03
CA GLY A 126 -23.32 -23.16 21.20
C GLY A 126 -23.02 -24.32 20.27
N ASP A 127 -22.18 -24.11 19.26
CA ASP A 127 -21.82 -25.12 18.26
C ASP A 127 -20.39 -24.86 17.76
N LYS A 128 -19.44 -25.23 18.60
CA LYS A 128 -18.01 -25.03 18.31
C LYS A 128 -17.51 -25.98 17.24
N TRP A 129 -16.51 -25.54 16.46
CA TRP A 129 -15.84 -26.41 15.51
C TRP A 129 -15.15 -27.57 16.22
N ARG A 130 -15.32 -28.76 15.64
CA ARG A 130 -14.72 -29.98 16.14
C ARG A 130 -14.48 -30.95 15.00
N ALA A 131 -13.64 -31.90 15.25
CA ALA A 131 -13.37 -32.98 14.30
C ALA A 131 -13.98 -34.31 14.79
#